data_32cd363253a14c47ac453a1fdbf4aa43
#
_entry.id   32cd363253a14c47ac453a1fdbf4aa43
#
_cell.length_a   1.000
_cell.length_b   1.000
_cell.length_c   1.000
_cell.angle_alpha   90.00
_cell.angle_beta   90.00
_cell.angle_gamma   90.00
#
_symmetry.space_group_name_H-M   'P 1'
#
loop_
_entity.id
_entity.type
_entity.pdbx_description
1 polymer ?
#
loop_
_entity_poly.entity_id
_entity_poly.type
_entity_poly.pdbx_seq_one_letter_code
_entity_poly.pdbx_strand_id
1 'polypeptide(L)'
;EAEREQEKDFISSFEQYNGKAISQIYIVNLDVFEMLPDKPETHIYNRILDLGNDLHYKTRDWIIKDMLFFSEGDIFNPEIMNLNLVYLKELPYLREAELLISDNEDSTVDVFVLVRDKFSLELSGKIISSSKYRLKINEQNILGLGLGLKHIWHINPKEMKTLSWETYYSDANIKSTFIRVDAFWKEFSGNSNQNIYLSHPFLFPAIPYSGGLEGTRNYIHPPVDTLTTEKWTLGSWYAHSFGSSDNLTNAYKYVAFGLEKNWFTKSPQVDENTGKPWQDNIFALSSFAFTK
;
A
#
# COMPACT_ATOMS: atom_id res chain seq x y z
N GLU A 1 -22.70 -6.10 -7.95
CA GLU A 1 -23.99 -6.52 -7.33
C GLU A 1 -23.72 -7.47 -6.14
N ALA A 2 -22.92 -8.52 -6.31
CA ALA A 2 -22.53 -9.48 -5.25
C ALA A 2 -21.79 -8.81 -4.08
N GLU A 3 -20.87 -7.88 -4.35
CA GLU A 3 -20.14 -7.16 -3.31
C GLU A 3 -21.05 -6.26 -2.46
N ARG A 4 -22.03 -5.61 -3.08
CA ARG A 4 -23.02 -4.80 -2.36
C ARG A 4 -23.97 -5.63 -1.50
N GLU A 5 -24.26 -6.84 -1.92
CA GLU A 5 -25.10 -7.78 -1.17
C GLU A 5 -24.33 -8.28 0.06
N GLN A 6 -23.06 -8.64 -0.09
CA GLN A 6 -22.18 -9.01 1.03
C GLN A 6 -21.97 -7.87 2.04
N GLU A 7 -21.83 -6.63 1.57
CA GLU A 7 -21.72 -5.45 2.43
C GLU A 7 -22.99 -5.24 3.27
N LYS A 8 -24.18 -5.37 2.65
CA LYS A 8 -25.45 -5.25 3.36
C LYS A 8 -25.64 -6.36 4.38
N ASP A 9 -25.29 -7.59 4.02
CA ASP A 9 -25.39 -8.74 4.93
C ASP A 9 -24.44 -8.57 6.13
N PHE A 10 -23.22 -8.07 5.90
CA PHE A 10 -22.27 -7.76 6.97
C PHE A 10 -22.86 -6.69 7.92
N ILE A 11 -23.25 -5.52 7.38
CA ILE A 11 -23.79 -4.42 8.17
C ILE A 11 -25.01 -4.89 8.97
N SER A 12 -25.94 -5.63 8.34
CA SER A 12 -27.15 -6.13 9.01
C SER A 12 -26.84 -7.13 10.14
N SER A 13 -25.81 -7.94 10.01
CA SER A 13 -25.40 -8.91 11.05
C SER A 13 -24.86 -8.24 12.30
N PHE A 14 -24.30 -7.03 12.16
CA PHE A 14 -23.70 -6.26 13.26
C PHE A 14 -24.61 -5.14 13.79
N GLU A 15 -25.78 -4.90 13.19
CA GLU A 15 -26.68 -3.81 13.58
C GLU A 15 -27.13 -3.92 15.06
N GLN A 16 -27.23 -5.12 15.59
CA GLN A 16 -27.57 -5.36 17.01
C GLN A 16 -26.54 -4.79 18.00
N TYR A 17 -25.32 -4.50 17.56
CA TYR A 17 -24.24 -3.92 18.38
C TYR A 17 -24.10 -2.42 18.18
N ASN A 18 -24.83 -1.85 17.23
CA ASN A 18 -24.77 -0.43 16.89
C ASN A 18 -25.06 0.45 18.12
N GLY A 19 -24.21 1.42 18.38
CA GLY A 19 -24.36 2.33 19.51
C GLY A 19 -23.80 1.83 20.85
N LYS A 20 -23.35 0.57 20.96
CA LYS A 20 -22.67 0.07 22.17
C LYS A 20 -21.22 0.58 22.24
N ALA A 21 -20.68 0.76 23.44
CA ALA A 21 -19.26 1.12 23.60
C ALA A 21 -18.35 -0.11 23.38
N ILE A 22 -17.23 0.09 22.72
CA ILE A 22 -16.18 -0.92 22.54
C ILE A 22 -15.36 -1.00 23.85
N SER A 23 -15.39 -2.16 24.51
CA SER A 23 -14.65 -2.36 25.76
C SER A 23 -13.20 -2.72 25.47
N GLN A 24 -12.95 -3.77 24.70
CA GLN A 24 -11.61 -4.27 24.39
C GLN A 24 -11.48 -4.64 22.91
N ILE A 25 -10.27 -4.52 22.39
CA ILE A 25 -9.91 -4.94 21.03
C ILE A 25 -8.80 -6.00 21.11
N TYR A 26 -9.12 -7.19 20.64
CA TYR A 26 -8.20 -8.32 20.59
C TYR A 26 -7.74 -8.59 19.17
N ILE A 27 -6.43 -8.64 18.96
CA ILE A 27 -5.86 -9.04 17.67
C ILE A 27 -5.54 -10.53 17.73
N VAL A 28 -6.06 -11.30 16.77
CA VAL A 28 -5.82 -12.73 16.64
C VAL A 28 -5.13 -13.00 15.32
N ASN A 29 -3.83 -13.23 15.37
CA ASN A 29 -3.02 -13.47 14.18
C ASN A 29 -2.88 -14.97 13.91
N LEU A 30 -3.56 -15.43 12.85
CA LEU A 30 -3.60 -16.84 12.41
C LEU A 30 -2.31 -17.22 11.67
N ASP A 31 -1.99 -18.51 11.62
CA ASP A 31 -0.86 -19.00 10.85
C ASP A 31 -1.07 -18.79 9.34
N VAL A 32 0.00 -18.52 8.61
CA VAL A 32 -0.02 -18.30 7.16
C VAL A 32 -0.52 -19.54 6.45
N PHE A 33 -0.03 -20.70 6.86
CA PHE A 33 -0.41 -22.00 6.31
C PHE A 33 -1.17 -22.80 7.36
N GLU A 34 -2.34 -23.29 6.99
CA GLU A 34 -3.10 -24.23 7.81
C GLU A 34 -2.48 -25.63 7.71
N MET A 35 -2.28 -26.25 8.88
CA MET A 35 -1.83 -27.62 8.93
C MET A 35 -2.92 -28.57 8.48
N LEU A 36 -2.57 -29.52 7.64
CA LEU A 36 -3.49 -30.58 7.22
C LEU A 36 -3.70 -31.58 8.39
N PRO A 37 -4.84 -32.30 8.40
CA PRO A 37 -5.05 -33.38 9.39
C PRO A 37 -3.86 -34.32 9.45
N ASP A 38 -3.45 -34.68 10.67
CA ASP A 38 -2.27 -35.50 10.89
C ASP A 38 -2.50 -36.95 10.43
N LYS A 39 -2.03 -37.25 9.22
CA LYS A 39 -2.06 -38.56 8.59
C LYS A 39 -0.67 -38.89 8.02
N PRO A 40 -0.29 -40.16 7.91
CA PRO A 40 1.04 -40.53 7.38
C PRO A 40 1.37 -39.90 6.03
N GLU A 41 0.39 -39.80 5.14
CA GLU A 41 0.54 -39.20 3.80
C GLU A 41 0.71 -37.67 3.82
N THR A 42 0.40 -37.00 4.92
CA THR A 42 0.50 -35.52 5.04
C THR A 42 1.73 -35.05 5.81
N HIS A 43 2.49 -35.96 6.44
CA HIS A 43 3.64 -35.59 7.29
C HIS A 43 4.70 -34.73 6.57
N ILE A 44 5.09 -35.09 5.35
CA ILE A 44 6.09 -34.30 4.58
C ILE A 44 5.52 -32.93 4.24
N TYR A 45 4.24 -32.87 3.85
CA TYR A 45 3.57 -31.65 3.49
C TYR A 45 3.44 -30.71 4.70
N ASN A 46 3.01 -31.23 5.84
CA ASN A 46 2.92 -30.49 7.10
C ASN A 46 4.27 -29.92 7.53
N ARG A 47 5.38 -30.69 7.39
CA ARG A 47 6.72 -30.16 7.68
C ARG A 47 7.14 -28.99 6.76
N ILE A 48 6.70 -28.99 5.51
CA ILE A 48 6.94 -27.86 4.59
C ILE A 48 6.13 -26.65 5.02
N LEU A 49 4.86 -26.83 5.40
CA LEU A 49 4.00 -25.76 5.89
C LEU A 49 4.52 -25.16 7.21
N ASP A 50 4.97 -26.03 8.12
CA ASP A 50 5.57 -25.65 9.40
C ASP A 50 6.85 -24.83 9.21
N LEU A 51 7.75 -25.28 8.33
CA LEU A 51 8.93 -24.50 7.95
C LEU A 51 8.55 -23.14 7.33
N GLY A 52 7.47 -23.09 6.54
CA GLY A 52 6.96 -21.85 5.97
C GLY A 52 6.46 -20.89 7.06
N ASN A 53 5.72 -21.40 8.03
CA ASN A 53 5.27 -20.63 9.19
C ASN A 53 6.43 -20.14 10.06
N ASP A 54 7.44 -20.99 10.28
CA ASP A 54 8.65 -20.64 11.06
C ASP A 54 9.52 -19.57 10.38
N LEU A 55 9.54 -19.55 9.07
CA LEU A 55 10.28 -18.54 8.27
C LEU A 55 9.53 -17.22 8.13
N HIS A 56 8.23 -17.20 8.46
CA HIS A 56 7.41 -16.02 8.35
C HIS A 56 7.32 -15.25 9.67
N TYR A 57 7.60 -13.95 9.62
CA TYR A 57 7.32 -13.05 10.75
C TYR A 57 5.87 -12.59 10.67
N LYS A 58 5.03 -13.06 11.63
CA LYS A 58 3.64 -12.57 11.73
C LYS A 58 3.60 -11.06 11.92
N THR A 59 2.61 -10.43 11.32
CA THR A 59 2.36 -9.00 11.54
C THR A 59 2.13 -8.74 13.02
N ARG A 60 2.83 -7.76 13.58
CA ARG A 60 2.73 -7.45 15.01
C ARG A 60 1.36 -6.87 15.34
N ASP A 61 0.81 -7.23 16.49
CA ASP A 61 -0.52 -6.82 16.91
C ASP A 61 -0.71 -5.30 16.88
N TRP A 62 0.32 -4.55 17.31
CA TRP A 62 0.25 -3.09 17.31
C TRP A 62 0.20 -2.50 15.88
N ILE A 63 0.81 -3.17 14.88
CA ILE A 63 0.68 -2.77 13.47
C ILE A 63 -0.77 -2.92 13.01
N ILE A 64 -1.44 -4.01 13.37
CA ILE A 64 -2.86 -4.20 13.05
C ILE A 64 -3.72 -3.18 13.79
N LYS A 65 -3.45 -2.94 15.09
CA LYS A 65 -4.17 -1.90 15.87
C LYS A 65 -4.04 -0.52 15.23
N ASP A 66 -2.86 -0.17 14.71
CA ASP A 66 -2.59 1.10 14.01
C ASP A 66 -3.37 1.25 12.68
N MET A 67 -3.90 0.13 12.13
CA MET A 67 -4.72 0.12 10.91
C MET A 67 -6.23 0.17 11.19
N LEU A 68 -6.64 0.25 12.46
CA LEU A 68 -8.05 0.32 12.82
C LEU A 68 -8.58 1.75 12.77
N PHE A 69 -9.83 1.90 12.32
CA PHE A 69 -10.56 3.17 12.28
C PHE A 69 -11.35 3.43 13.57
N PHE A 70 -11.20 2.56 14.56
CA PHE A 70 -11.86 2.60 15.86
C PHE A 70 -10.89 2.21 16.97
N SER A 71 -11.21 2.62 18.18
CA SER A 71 -10.40 2.41 19.39
C SER A 71 -11.27 1.90 20.54
N GLU A 72 -10.62 1.40 21.58
CA GLU A 72 -11.29 1.08 22.84
C GLU A 72 -11.92 2.35 23.43
N GLY A 73 -13.19 2.27 23.83
CA GLY A 73 -14.00 3.40 24.28
C GLY A 73 -14.84 4.08 23.20
N ASP A 74 -14.59 3.82 21.92
CA ASP A 74 -15.42 4.36 20.83
C ASP A 74 -16.79 3.67 20.78
N ILE A 75 -17.74 4.29 20.12
CA ILE A 75 -19.07 3.73 19.86
C ILE A 75 -18.98 2.82 18.65
N PHE A 76 -19.47 1.60 18.80
CA PHE A 76 -19.54 0.62 17.72
C PHE A 76 -20.45 1.13 16.60
N ASN A 77 -19.92 1.18 15.38
CA ASN A 77 -20.64 1.56 14.18
C ASN A 77 -20.39 0.51 13.08
N PRO A 78 -21.40 -0.26 12.64
CA PRO A 78 -21.25 -1.30 11.64
C PRO A 78 -20.63 -0.84 10.31
N GLU A 79 -20.93 0.39 9.87
CA GLU A 79 -20.39 0.94 8.62
C GLU A 79 -18.88 1.17 8.73
N ILE A 80 -18.41 1.73 9.86
CA ILE A 80 -16.98 1.94 10.13
C ILE A 80 -16.26 0.59 10.24
N MET A 81 -16.88 -0.40 10.89
CA MET A 81 -16.34 -1.76 10.99
C MET A 81 -16.16 -2.41 9.61
N ASN A 82 -17.19 -2.30 8.76
CA ASN A 82 -17.10 -2.82 7.39
C ASN A 82 -16.04 -2.12 6.57
N LEU A 83 -15.97 -0.78 6.62
CA LEU A 83 -14.95 0.00 5.94
C LEU A 83 -13.55 -0.42 6.38
N ASN A 84 -13.34 -0.60 7.68
CA ASN A 84 -12.06 -1.05 8.21
C ASN A 84 -11.71 -2.47 7.76
N LEU A 85 -12.69 -3.38 7.72
CA LEU A 85 -12.49 -4.73 7.24
C LEU A 85 -12.05 -4.75 5.76
N VAL A 86 -12.68 -3.92 4.92
CA VAL A 86 -12.28 -3.75 3.51
C VAL A 86 -10.83 -3.21 3.44
N TYR A 87 -10.52 -2.17 4.22
CA TYR A 87 -9.18 -1.59 4.27
C TYR A 87 -8.11 -2.62 4.69
N LEU A 88 -8.37 -3.43 5.73
CA LEU A 88 -7.46 -4.49 6.17
C LEU A 88 -7.21 -5.52 5.07
N LYS A 89 -8.25 -5.93 4.33
CA LYS A 89 -8.15 -6.88 3.20
C LYS A 89 -7.34 -6.35 2.02
N GLU A 90 -7.23 -5.03 1.86
CA GLU A 90 -6.42 -4.40 0.81
C GLU A 90 -4.94 -4.28 1.18
N LEU A 91 -4.57 -4.49 2.45
CA LEU A 91 -3.17 -4.43 2.86
C LEU A 91 -2.33 -5.50 2.14
N PRO A 92 -1.17 -5.14 1.58
CA PRO A 92 -0.41 -6.02 0.71
C PRO A 92 0.12 -7.28 1.41
N TYR A 93 0.23 -7.25 2.73
CA TYR A 93 0.76 -8.32 3.57
C TYR A 93 -0.32 -9.17 4.25
N LEU A 94 -1.59 -8.76 4.23
CA LEU A 94 -2.70 -9.56 4.74
C LEU A 94 -3.39 -10.35 3.62
N ARG A 95 -3.69 -11.61 3.90
CA ARG A 95 -4.46 -12.50 3.03
C ARG A 95 -5.94 -12.48 3.37
N GLU A 96 -6.23 -12.51 4.66
CA GLU A 96 -7.59 -12.59 5.21
C GLU A 96 -7.70 -11.66 6.41
N ALA A 97 -8.88 -11.05 6.57
CA ALA A 97 -9.25 -10.30 7.75
C ALA A 97 -10.73 -10.55 8.04
N GLU A 98 -11.08 -10.74 9.31
CA GLU A 98 -12.44 -10.94 9.79
C GLU A 98 -12.64 -10.21 11.11
N LEU A 99 -13.88 -9.83 11.41
CA LEU A 99 -14.25 -9.24 12.70
C LEU A 99 -15.26 -10.16 13.37
N LEU A 100 -15.03 -10.49 14.64
CA LEU A 100 -15.99 -11.16 15.50
C LEU A 100 -16.31 -10.24 16.68
N ILE A 101 -17.57 -10.19 17.07
CA ILE A 101 -18.06 -9.33 18.14
C ILE A 101 -18.64 -10.20 19.25
N SER A 102 -18.22 -9.92 20.48
CA SER A 102 -18.77 -10.53 21.70
C SER A 102 -19.52 -9.49 22.50
N ASP A 103 -20.76 -9.79 22.84
CA ASP A 103 -21.60 -8.94 23.69
C ASP A 103 -21.25 -9.17 25.18
N ASN A 104 -21.08 -8.10 25.93
CA ASN A 104 -20.77 -8.14 27.35
C ASN A 104 -22.03 -7.86 28.19
N GLU A 105 -22.05 -8.35 29.45
CA GLU A 105 -23.18 -8.18 30.38
C GLU A 105 -23.48 -6.70 30.73
N ASP A 106 -22.44 -5.83 30.62
CA ASP A 106 -22.53 -4.39 30.92
C ASP A 106 -22.98 -3.53 29.72
N SER A 107 -23.52 -4.13 28.68
CA SER A 107 -23.96 -3.49 27.43
C SER A 107 -22.80 -2.89 26.59
N THR A 108 -21.57 -3.32 26.83
CA THR A 108 -20.43 -3.05 25.96
C THR A 108 -20.18 -4.22 25.01
N VAL A 109 -19.24 -4.06 24.07
CA VAL A 109 -18.82 -5.13 23.16
C VAL A 109 -17.31 -5.27 23.15
N ASP A 110 -16.82 -6.51 23.00
CA ASP A 110 -15.45 -6.80 22.68
C ASP A 110 -15.32 -7.11 21.19
N VAL A 111 -14.29 -6.57 20.56
CA VAL A 111 -14.02 -6.74 19.13
C VAL A 111 -12.79 -7.61 18.94
N PHE A 112 -12.96 -8.74 18.26
CA PHE A 112 -11.85 -9.61 17.86
C PHE A 112 -11.53 -9.37 16.38
N VAL A 113 -10.32 -8.93 16.10
CA VAL A 113 -9.81 -8.72 14.75
C VAL A 113 -8.95 -9.92 14.39
N LEU A 114 -9.51 -10.83 13.59
CA LEU A 114 -8.80 -12.01 13.11
C LEU A 114 -8.10 -11.65 11.81
N VAL A 115 -6.80 -11.87 11.75
CA VAL A 115 -6.00 -11.63 10.53
C VAL A 115 -5.17 -12.85 10.19
N ARG A 116 -4.92 -13.04 8.90
CA ARG A 116 -3.99 -14.03 8.38
C ARG A 116 -3.05 -13.35 7.39
N ASP A 117 -1.76 -13.45 7.63
CA ASP A 117 -0.75 -12.89 6.75
C ASP A 117 -0.65 -13.67 5.42
N LYS A 118 -0.14 -12.99 4.39
CA LYS A 118 0.42 -13.66 3.21
C LYS A 118 1.84 -14.11 3.53
N PHE A 119 2.26 -15.22 2.95
CA PHE A 119 3.70 -15.52 2.90
C PHE A 119 4.37 -14.43 2.04
N SER A 120 5.16 -13.59 2.68
CA SER A 120 5.56 -12.30 2.15
C SER A 120 6.88 -12.31 1.37
N LEU A 121 7.76 -13.32 1.63
CA LEU A 121 9.07 -13.43 1.01
C LEU A 121 8.98 -14.11 -0.37
N GLU A 122 9.38 -13.40 -1.42
CA GLU A 122 9.48 -13.93 -2.78
C GLU A 122 10.91 -13.80 -3.28
N LEU A 123 11.50 -14.92 -3.71
CA LEU A 123 12.77 -14.98 -4.41
C LEU A 123 12.52 -15.47 -5.83
N SER A 124 12.95 -14.73 -6.83
CA SER A 124 12.81 -15.17 -8.22
C SER A 124 14.02 -14.81 -9.09
N GLY A 125 14.32 -15.69 -10.05
CA GLY A 125 15.34 -15.49 -11.05
C GLY A 125 14.75 -15.66 -12.45
N LYS A 126 15.18 -14.83 -13.40
CA LYS A 126 14.75 -14.91 -14.80
C LYS A 126 15.95 -14.78 -15.74
N ILE A 127 16.08 -15.70 -16.68
CA ILE A 127 16.97 -15.59 -17.83
C ILE A 127 16.24 -14.80 -18.92
N ILE A 128 16.76 -13.63 -19.27
CA ILE A 128 16.16 -12.75 -20.29
C ILE A 128 16.76 -13.07 -21.67
N SER A 129 18.07 -13.35 -21.71
CA SER A 129 18.79 -13.79 -22.90
C SER A 129 20.03 -14.59 -22.49
N SER A 130 20.82 -15.06 -23.46
CA SER A 130 22.08 -15.78 -23.19
C SER A 130 23.11 -15.02 -22.36
N SER A 131 22.95 -13.69 -22.19
CA SER A 131 23.86 -12.84 -21.42
C SER A 131 23.16 -11.87 -20.45
N LYS A 132 21.84 -11.97 -20.28
CA LYS A 132 21.08 -11.06 -19.39
C LYS A 132 20.24 -11.85 -18.42
N TYR A 133 20.43 -11.57 -17.14
CA TYR A 133 19.72 -12.20 -16.03
C TYR A 133 19.04 -11.15 -15.17
N ARG A 134 17.97 -11.55 -14.49
CA ARG A 134 17.30 -10.75 -13.48
C ARG A 134 17.16 -11.57 -12.22
N LEU A 135 17.57 -11.02 -11.10
CA LEU A 135 17.29 -11.57 -9.77
C LEU A 135 16.37 -10.61 -9.05
N LYS A 136 15.38 -11.11 -8.33
CA LYS A 136 14.44 -10.33 -7.52
C LYS A 136 14.32 -10.94 -6.14
N ILE A 137 14.41 -10.09 -5.13
CA ILE A 137 13.94 -10.34 -3.78
C ILE A 137 12.80 -9.37 -3.49
N ASN A 138 11.73 -9.87 -2.92
CA ASN A 138 10.58 -9.07 -2.51
C ASN A 138 10.08 -9.56 -1.16
N GLU A 139 10.03 -8.68 -0.20
CA GLU A 139 9.46 -8.92 1.13
C GLU A 139 8.40 -7.84 1.38
N GLN A 140 7.17 -8.26 1.70
CA GLN A 140 6.04 -7.34 1.88
C GLN A 140 5.70 -7.05 3.34
N ASN A 141 6.39 -7.71 4.26
CA ASN A 141 6.13 -7.59 5.70
C ASN A 141 7.41 -7.75 6.52
N ILE A 142 8.40 -6.90 6.28
CA ILE A 142 9.70 -6.98 6.95
C ILE A 142 9.53 -7.05 8.47
N LEU A 143 9.96 -8.16 9.07
CA LEU A 143 9.92 -8.41 10.52
C LEU A 143 8.52 -8.22 11.16
N GLY A 144 7.45 -8.39 10.38
CA GLY A 144 6.07 -8.19 10.85
C GLY A 144 5.67 -6.72 11.05
N LEU A 145 6.39 -5.79 10.41
CA LEU A 145 6.18 -4.34 10.56
C LEU A 145 5.28 -3.73 9.47
N GLY A 146 4.72 -4.54 8.56
CA GLY A 146 3.92 -4.04 7.44
C GLY A 146 4.72 -3.26 6.40
N LEU A 147 6.06 -3.34 6.46
CA LEU A 147 6.96 -2.65 5.55
C LEU A 147 7.29 -3.53 4.34
N GLY A 148 7.21 -2.96 3.14
CA GLY A 148 7.57 -3.64 1.90
C GLY A 148 8.95 -3.20 1.38
N LEU A 149 9.76 -4.17 0.93
CA LEU A 149 11.01 -3.93 0.21
C LEU A 149 11.13 -4.90 -0.96
N LYS A 150 11.24 -4.37 -2.15
CA LYS A 150 11.54 -5.15 -3.35
C LYS A 150 12.83 -4.63 -3.96
N HIS A 151 13.76 -5.56 -4.24
CA HIS A 151 15.00 -5.23 -4.93
C HIS A 151 15.20 -6.14 -6.13
N ILE A 152 15.60 -5.56 -7.26
CA ILE A 152 15.80 -6.25 -8.52
C ILE A 152 17.19 -5.92 -9.05
N TRP A 153 17.99 -6.93 -9.30
CA TRP A 153 19.27 -6.82 -10.00
C TRP A 153 19.11 -7.19 -11.47
N HIS A 154 19.63 -6.34 -12.34
CA HIS A 154 19.78 -6.61 -13.77
C HIS A 154 21.25 -6.88 -14.05
N ILE A 155 21.56 -8.13 -14.35
CA ILE A 155 22.94 -8.60 -14.50
C ILE A 155 23.22 -8.80 -15.98
N ASN A 156 24.23 -8.10 -16.52
CA ASN A 156 24.76 -8.34 -17.84
C ASN A 156 26.28 -8.56 -17.75
N PRO A 157 26.76 -9.84 -17.72
CA PRO A 157 28.19 -10.13 -17.60
C PRO A 157 29.07 -9.53 -18.69
N LYS A 158 28.52 -9.20 -19.86
CA LYS A 158 29.27 -8.57 -20.96
C LYS A 158 29.48 -7.06 -20.75
N GLU A 159 28.65 -6.44 -19.93
CA GLU A 159 28.66 -5.00 -19.63
C GLU A 159 28.85 -4.75 -18.13
N MET A 160 29.67 -5.55 -17.44
CA MET A 160 29.86 -5.51 -15.99
C MET A 160 30.33 -4.16 -15.41
N LYS A 161 30.54 -3.15 -16.22
CA LYS A 161 30.96 -1.81 -15.77
C LYS A 161 29.83 -0.99 -15.11
N THR A 162 28.58 -1.36 -15.36
CA THR A 162 27.41 -0.66 -14.77
C THR A 162 26.38 -1.68 -14.27
N LEU A 163 26.34 -1.86 -12.96
CA LEU A 163 25.29 -2.65 -12.31
C LEU A 163 23.98 -1.87 -12.40
N SER A 164 22.98 -2.47 -13.05
CA SER A 164 21.61 -1.91 -13.10
C SER A 164 20.72 -2.56 -12.04
N TRP A 165 19.97 -1.76 -11.32
CA TRP A 165 19.12 -2.24 -10.24
C TRP A 165 17.91 -1.35 -10.01
N GLU A 166 16.91 -1.91 -9.33
CA GLU A 166 15.69 -1.21 -8.90
C GLU A 166 15.40 -1.56 -7.45
N THR A 167 15.09 -0.57 -6.64
CA THR A 167 14.65 -0.76 -5.25
C THR A 167 13.31 -0.05 -5.06
N TYR A 168 12.38 -0.74 -4.43
CA TYR A 168 11.06 -0.21 -4.07
C TYR A 168 10.87 -0.42 -2.58
N TYR A 169 10.43 0.62 -1.90
CA TYR A 169 10.04 0.61 -0.50
C TYR A 169 8.60 1.05 -0.38
N SER A 170 7.86 0.44 0.52
CA SER A 170 6.49 0.85 0.85
C SER A 170 6.21 0.70 2.35
N ASP A 171 5.49 1.68 2.87
CA ASP A 171 4.90 1.66 4.22
C ASP A 171 3.44 2.10 4.07
N ALA A 172 2.51 1.25 4.48
CA ALA A 172 1.08 1.50 4.28
C ALA A 172 0.51 2.51 5.29
N ASN A 173 1.19 2.74 6.42
CA ASN A 173 0.68 3.61 7.49
C ASN A 173 1.78 4.06 8.45
N ILE A 174 2.35 5.22 8.22
CA ILE A 174 3.37 5.77 9.13
C ILE A 174 2.73 6.11 10.47
N LYS A 175 3.06 5.36 11.52
CA LYS A 175 2.70 5.67 12.92
C LYS A 175 1.22 6.03 13.07
N SER A 176 0.30 5.21 12.60
CA SER A 176 -1.17 5.39 12.74
C SER A 176 -1.74 6.67 12.11
N THR A 177 -1.01 7.30 11.18
CA THR A 177 -1.48 8.54 10.52
C THR A 177 -2.27 8.27 9.25
N PHE A 178 -2.37 7.00 8.84
CA PHE A 178 -2.88 6.57 7.53
C PHE A 178 -2.14 7.20 6.33
N ILE A 179 -0.96 7.78 6.58
CA ILE A 179 -0.08 8.24 5.51
C ILE A 179 0.73 7.06 5.00
N ARG A 180 0.52 6.74 3.73
CA ARG A 180 1.31 5.76 2.99
C ARG A 180 2.55 6.43 2.41
N VAL A 181 3.67 5.71 2.45
CA VAL A 181 4.90 6.08 1.75
C VAL A 181 5.20 5.03 0.70
N ASP A 182 5.45 5.45 -0.51
CA ASP A 182 6.05 4.65 -1.56
C ASP A 182 7.31 5.36 -2.05
N ALA A 183 8.41 4.65 -2.12
CA ALA A 183 9.65 5.18 -2.68
C ALA A 183 10.27 4.17 -3.64
N PHE A 184 10.82 4.67 -4.72
CA PHE A 184 11.63 3.83 -5.57
C PHE A 184 12.90 4.53 -6.04
N TRP A 185 13.92 3.72 -6.29
CA TRP A 185 15.16 4.13 -6.90
C TRP A 185 15.54 3.12 -7.96
N LYS A 186 15.80 3.63 -9.15
CA LYS A 186 16.21 2.84 -10.30
C LYS A 186 17.49 3.40 -10.87
N GLU A 187 18.45 2.52 -11.08
CA GLU A 187 19.71 2.81 -11.75
C GLU A 187 19.86 1.90 -12.96
N PHE A 188 19.98 2.45 -14.14
CA PHE A 188 20.05 1.68 -15.37
C PHE A 188 20.98 2.30 -16.40
N SER A 189 22.14 1.66 -16.61
CA SER A 189 23.12 2.10 -17.62
C SER A 189 23.53 3.57 -17.50
N GLY A 190 23.71 4.05 -16.26
CA GLY A 190 24.07 5.45 -15.99
C GLY A 190 22.90 6.42 -15.90
N ASN A 191 21.67 5.95 -16.17
CA ASN A 191 20.46 6.73 -15.94
C ASN A 191 19.89 6.39 -14.57
N SER A 192 19.42 7.41 -13.84
CA SER A 192 18.85 7.26 -12.51
C SER A 192 17.47 7.89 -12.46
N ASN A 193 16.53 7.15 -11.85
CA ASN A 193 15.21 7.67 -11.53
C ASN A 193 14.92 7.40 -10.06
N GLN A 194 14.55 8.43 -9.33
CA GLN A 194 14.23 8.39 -7.90
C GLN A 194 12.87 9.04 -7.70
N ASN A 195 12.02 8.40 -6.91
CA ASN A 195 10.71 8.94 -6.56
C ASN A 195 10.41 8.65 -5.10
N ILE A 196 9.77 9.60 -4.44
CA ILE A 196 9.13 9.42 -3.14
C ILE A 196 7.71 9.98 -3.24
N TYR A 197 6.75 9.19 -2.81
CA TYR A 197 5.35 9.53 -2.80
C TYR A 197 4.78 9.32 -1.41
N LEU A 198 4.16 10.37 -0.86
CA LEU A 198 3.43 10.34 0.39
C LEU A 198 1.96 10.55 0.05
N SER A 199 1.08 9.70 0.53
CA SER A 199 -0.35 9.86 0.29
C SER A 199 -1.17 9.46 1.52
N HIS A 200 -2.22 10.21 1.74
CA HIS A 200 -3.29 9.85 2.65
C HIS A 200 -4.44 9.32 1.80
N PRO A 201 -4.84 8.04 1.93
CA PRO A 201 -5.91 7.45 1.11
C PRO A 201 -7.27 8.07 1.45
N PHE A 202 -8.23 7.85 0.56
CA PHE A 202 -9.62 8.22 0.78
C PHE A 202 -10.27 7.14 1.67
N LEU A 203 -10.64 7.49 2.90
CA LEU A 203 -11.21 6.57 3.91
C LEU A 203 -12.60 7.04 4.35
N PHE A 204 -13.40 7.52 3.40
CA PHE A 204 -14.77 7.96 3.67
C PHE A 204 -15.69 6.77 4.05
N PRO A 205 -16.64 6.92 5.00
CA PRO A 205 -17.00 8.14 5.72
C PRO A 205 -16.10 8.49 6.92
N ALA A 206 -15.17 7.61 7.32
CA ALA A 206 -14.34 7.83 8.50
C ALA A 206 -13.48 9.09 8.37
N ILE A 207 -12.87 9.31 7.18
CA ILE A 207 -12.00 10.46 6.91
C ILE A 207 -12.40 11.07 5.56
N PRO A 208 -12.93 12.33 5.54
CA PRO A 208 -13.48 12.92 4.33
C PRO A 208 -12.43 13.59 3.42
N TYR A 209 -11.15 13.58 3.78
CA TYR A 209 -10.08 14.20 3.01
C TYR A 209 -9.03 13.19 2.58
N SER A 210 -8.35 13.50 1.51
CA SER A 210 -7.21 12.76 0.99
C SER A 210 -6.19 13.76 0.42
N GLY A 211 -4.96 13.32 0.26
CA GLY A 211 -3.92 14.19 -0.27
C GLY A 211 -2.62 13.45 -0.53
N GLY A 212 -1.71 14.12 -1.22
CA GLY A 212 -0.40 13.54 -1.48
C GLY A 212 0.67 14.57 -1.80
N LEU A 213 1.90 14.14 -1.60
CA LEU A 213 3.11 14.83 -1.97
C LEU A 213 3.99 13.89 -2.78
N GLU A 214 4.56 14.38 -3.85
CA GLU A 214 5.47 13.62 -4.71
C GLU A 214 6.75 14.40 -4.95
N GLY A 215 7.89 13.72 -4.82
CA GLY A 215 9.19 14.23 -5.22
C GLY A 215 9.84 13.25 -6.20
N THR A 216 10.19 13.71 -7.41
CA THR A 216 10.85 12.89 -8.42
C THR A 216 12.14 13.54 -8.89
N ARG A 217 13.18 12.73 -9.03
CA ARG A 217 14.43 13.09 -9.70
C ARG A 217 14.68 12.14 -10.86
N ASN A 218 14.80 12.69 -12.05
CA ASN A 218 15.16 11.98 -13.26
C ASN A 218 16.52 12.46 -13.75
N TYR A 219 17.51 11.57 -13.77
CA TYR A 219 18.81 11.81 -14.34
C TYR A 219 19.02 10.91 -15.55
N ILE A 220 19.25 11.50 -16.71
CA ILE A 220 19.48 10.81 -17.96
C ILE A 220 20.85 11.22 -18.47
N HIS A 221 21.73 10.22 -18.65
CA HIS A 221 23.08 10.39 -19.14
C HIS A 221 23.25 9.57 -20.43
N PRO A 222 22.91 10.13 -21.61
CA PRO A 222 23.15 9.46 -22.88
C PRO A 222 24.66 9.35 -23.17
N PRO A 223 25.06 8.53 -24.14
CA PRO A 223 26.49 8.36 -24.51
C PRO A 223 27.19 9.66 -24.89
N VAL A 224 26.45 10.70 -25.19
CA VAL A 224 26.97 12.04 -25.54
C VAL A 224 26.70 12.99 -24.37
N ASP A 225 27.75 13.42 -23.68
CA ASP A 225 27.68 14.25 -22.46
C ASP A 225 26.90 15.55 -22.61
N THR A 226 26.88 16.13 -23.80
CA THR A 226 26.14 17.37 -24.08
C THR A 226 24.63 17.25 -23.95
N LEU A 227 24.10 16.02 -23.91
CA LEU A 227 22.66 15.72 -23.80
C LEU A 227 22.24 15.25 -22.38
N THR A 228 23.13 15.35 -21.39
CA THR A 228 22.79 15.00 -20.03
C THR A 228 21.67 15.88 -19.49
N THR A 229 20.64 15.25 -18.95
CA THR A 229 19.47 15.94 -18.40
C THR A 229 19.25 15.53 -16.95
N GLU A 230 19.01 16.50 -16.09
CA GLU A 230 18.57 16.27 -14.72
C GLU A 230 17.33 17.11 -14.44
N LYS A 231 16.20 16.44 -14.31
CA LYS A 231 14.89 17.02 -14.02
C LYS A 231 14.45 16.66 -12.63
N TRP A 232 13.96 17.65 -11.89
CA TRP A 232 13.28 17.49 -10.63
C TRP A 232 11.79 17.84 -10.79
N THR A 233 10.94 17.10 -10.11
CA THR A 233 9.51 17.36 -10.03
C THR A 233 9.11 17.36 -8.58
N LEU A 234 8.30 18.34 -8.16
CA LEU A 234 7.63 18.37 -6.88
C LEU A 234 6.14 18.55 -7.14
N GLY A 235 5.36 17.57 -6.75
CA GLY A 235 3.90 17.55 -6.88
C GLY A 235 3.21 17.53 -5.52
N SER A 236 2.05 18.14 -5.44
CA SER A 236 1.15 18.04 -4.30
C SER A 236 -0.29 18.08 -4.77
N TRP A 237 -1.16 17.37 -4.06
CA TRP A 237 -2.59 17.42 -4.31
C TRP A 237 -3.37 17.27 -3.00
N TYR A 238 -4.58 17.79 -3.00
CA TYR A 238 -5.53 17.67 -1.90
C TYR A 238 -6.92 17.43 -2.48
N ALA A 239 -7.68 16.57 -1.84
CA ALA A 239 -9.07 16.30 -2.20
C ALA A 239 -9.95 16.29 -0.95
N HIS A 240 -11.18 16.76 -1.08
CA HIS A 240 -12.18 16.71 -0.03
C HIS A 240 -13.46 16.08 -0.57
N SER A 241 -14.01 15.12 0.17
CA SER A 241 -15.27 14.47 -0.15
C SER A 241 -16.42 15.15 0.58
N PHE A 242 -17.51 15.33 -0.14
CA PHE A 242 -18.78 15.81 0.38
C PHE A 242 -19.81 14.70 0.19
N GLY A 243 -20.26 14.11 1.28
CA GLY A 243 -21.31 13.08 1.27
C GLY A 243 -22.05 13.08 2.60
N SER A 244 -23.31 12.65 2.57
CA SER A 244 -24.08 12.33 3.76
C SER A 244 -24.04 10.82 3.93
N SER A 245 -23.76 10.34 5.12
CA SER A 245 -23.83 8.91 5.48
C SER A 245 -25.23 8.32 5.39
N ASP A 246 -26.26 9.17 5.22
CA ASP A 246 -27.68 8.76 5.27
C ASP A 246 -28.19 8.11 3.98
N ASN A 247 -27.37 8.05 2.93
CA ASN A 247 -27.78 7.43 1.68
C ASN A 247 -26.87 6.22 1.38
N LEU A 248 -27.46 5.03 1.46
CA LEU A 248 -26.95 3.73 0.96
C LEU A 248 -26.51 3.72 -0.53
N THR A 249 -26.43 4.87 -1.15
CA THR A 249 -25.84 5.05 -2.47
C THR A 249 -24.43 5.58 -2.27
N ASN A 250 -23.43 4.76 -2.52
CA ASN A 250 -21.98 5.10 -2.52
C ASN A 250 -21.61 6.19 -3.53
N ALA A 251 -22.37 7.28 -3.60
CA ALA A 251 -22.13 8.39 -4.49
C ALA A 251 -21.36 9.47 -3.72
N TYR A 252 -20.04 9.48 -3.91
CA TYR A 252 -19.19 10.52 -3.35
C TYR A 252 -19.03 11.66 -4.36
N LYS A 253 -19.16 12.88 -3.87
CA LYS A 253 -18.77 14.09 -4.57
C LYS A 253 -17.45 14.56 -3.99
N TYR A 254 -16.42 14.74 -4.80
CA TYR A 254 -15.17 15.30 -4.30
C TYR A 254 -14.66 16.41 -5.20
N VAL A 255 -13.93 17.31 -4.57
CA VAL A 255 -13.17 18.37 -5.24
C VAL A 255 -11.70 18.10 -4.95
N ALA A 256 -10.89 18.08 -5.99
CA ALA A 256 -9.46 17.92 -5.87
C ALA A 256 -8.72 19.10 -6.50
N PHE A 257 -7.61 19.47 -5.89
CA PHE A 257 -6.71 20.50 -6.37
C PHE A 257 -5.27 19.99 -6.28
N GLY A 258 -4.49 20.23 -7.33
CA GLY A 258 -3.09 19.82 -7.40
C GLY A 258 -2.18 20.91 -7.93
N LEU A 259 -0.93 20.92 -7.46
CA LEU A 259 0.15 21.76 -7.94
C LEU A 259 1.34 20.89 -8.27
N GLU A 260 1.98 21.14 -9.40
CA GLU A 260 3.21 20.49 -9.81
C GLU A 260 4.21 21.54 -10.28
N LYS A 261 5.45 21.44 -9.79
CA LYS A 261 6.58 22.25 -10.25
C LYS A 261 7.67 21.34 -10.82
N ASN A 262 8.09 21.66 -12.02
CA ASN A 262 9.25 21.03 -12.68
C ASN A 262 10.38 22.03 -12.84
N TRP A 263 11.62 21.59 -12.60
CA TRP A 263 12.82 22.38 -12.88
C TRP A 263 13.98 21.50 -13.31
N PHE A 264 14.89 22.09 -14.04
CA PHE A 264 16.06 21.41 -14.59
C PHE A 264 17.35 21.95 -13.96
N THR A 265 18.16 21.07 -13.41
CA THR A 265 19.49 21.40 -12.90
C THR A 265 20.57 21.12 -13.93
N LYS A 266 20.29 20.22 -14.88
CA LYS A 266 21.06 19.98 -16.10
C LYS A 266 20.10 19.85 -17.26
N SER A 267 20.35 20.54 -18.36
CA SER A 267 19.54 20.43 -19.57
C SER A 267 20.41 20.62 -20.81
N PRO A 268 20.06 19.99 -21.94
CA PRO A 268 20.62 20.33 -23.23
C PRO A 268 20.36 21.82 -23.53
N GLN A 269 21.24 22.46 -24.29
CA GLN A 269 21.05 23.87 -24.62
C GLN A 269 19.77 24.16 -25.36
N VAL A 270 19.25 23.19 -26.12
CA VAL A 270 18.02 23.31 -26.92
C VAL A 270 17.27 21.99 -26.91
N ASP A 271 15.96 22.03 -26.77
CA ASP A 271 15.07 20.88 -26.99
C ASP A 271 15.03 20.54 -28.49
N GLU A 272 15.43 19.32 -28.85
CA GLU A 272 15.54 18.88 -30.25
C GLU A 272 14.20 18.90 -30.99
N ASN A 273 13.07 18.75 -30.27
CA ASN A 273 11.75 18.69 -30.87
C ASN A 273 11.14 20.10 -31.09
N THR A 274 11.45 21.04 -30.20
CA THR A 274 10.83 22.37 -30.22
C THR A 274 11.79 23.48 -30.63
N GLY A 275 13.08 23.21 -30.68
CA GLY A 275 14.13 24.20 -30.94
C GLY A 275 14.23 25.28 -29.86
N LYS A 276 13.61 25.09 -28.68
CA LYS A 276 13.59 26.03 -27.57
C LYS A 276 14.40 25.52 -26.38
N PRO A 277 14.98 26.40 -25.55
CA PRO A 277 15.63 25.96 -24.33
C PRO A 277 14.61 25.32 -23.38
N TRP A 278 15.03 24.27 -22.68
CA TRP A 278 14.26 23.64 -21.62
C TRP A 278 13.97 24.65 -20.51
N GLN A 279 12.70 24.77 -20.12
CA GLN A 279 12.26 25.77 -19.15
C GLN A 279 11.60 25.10 -17.96
N ASP A 280 11.83 25.69 -16.79
CA ASP A 280 11.09 25.37 -15.60
C ASP A 280 9.59 25.73 -15.80
N ASN A 281 8.72 24.93 -15.23
CA ASN A 281 7.29 25.17 -15.34
C ASN A 281 6.54 24.83 -14.05
N ILE A 282 5.39 25.42 -13.89
CA ILE A 282 4.44 25.16 -12.80
C ILE A 282 3.09 24.88 -13.43
N PHE A 283 2.47 23.78 -13.03
CA PHE A 283 1.12 23.41 -13.43
C PHE A 283 0.19 23.46 -12.22
N ALA A 284 -1.02 23.96 -12.43
CA ALA A 284 -2.13 23.84 -11.50
C ALA A 284 -3.23 22.99 -12.15
N LEU A 285 -3.71 22.01 -11.44
CA LEU A 285 -4.76 21.10 -11.88
C LEU A 285 -5.92 21.16 -10.91
N SER A 286 -7.14 21.20 -11.42
CA SER A 286 -8.35 21.03 -10.61
C SER A 286 -9.23 19.97 -11.24
N SER A 287 -9.85 19.14 -10.43
CA SER A 287 -10.77 18.11 -10.90
C SER A 287 -12.01 18.03 -10.01
N PHE A 288 -13.13 17.74 -10.65
CA PHE A 288 -14.39 17.40 -10.01
C PHE A 288 -14.76 16.01 -10.47
N ALA A 289 -15.12 15.13 -9.55
CA ALA A 289 -15.63 13.84 -9.91
C ALA A 289 -16.83 13.46 -9.04
N PHE A 290 -17.70 12.65 -9.66
CA PHE A 290 -18.82 12.01 -9.01
C PHE A 290 -18.60 10.50 -9.18
N THR A 291 -18.49 9.76 -8.09
CA THR A 291 -18.52 8.30 -8.13
C THR A 291 -19.88 7.85 -7.65
N LYS A 292 -20.46 6.88 -8.34
CA LYS A 292 -21.68 6.18 -7.94
C LYS A 292 -21.33 4.84 -7.37
#